data_ff22241e318a302e009010b95330c4d9
#
_entry.id   ff22241e318a302e009010b95330c4d9
#
_cell.length_a   1.000
_cell.length_b   1.000
_cell.length_c   1.000
_cell.angle_alpha   90.00
_cell.angle_beta   90.00
_cell.angle_gamma   90.00
#
_symmetry.space_group_name_H-M   'P 1'
#
loop_
_entity.id
_entity.type
_entity.pdbx_description
1 polymer ?
#
loop_
_entity_poly.entity_id
_entity_poly.type
_entity_poly.pdbx_seq_one_letter_code
_entity_poly.pdbx_strand_id
1 'polypeptide(L)'
;INIIANYFRTQPVLKAWLFGSYARGEQTPESDVDILFVPDKSKHFSLFTLGGMYEDLKELLGCEVDLITVGGLLPFAKEGAERDKILIYERNH
;
A
#
# COMPACT_ATOMS: atom_id res chain seq x y z
N ILE A 1 -2.06 -10.65 3.13
CA ILE A 1 -2.07 -10.20 1.72
C ILE A 1 -3.48 -10.21 1.16
N ASN A 2 -4.23 -11.30 1.36
CA ASN A 2 -5.60 -11.38 0.84
C ASN A 2 -6.54 -10.35 1.45
N ILE A 3 -6.36 -10.03 2.72
CA ILE A 3 -7.18 -9.01 3.40
C ILE A 3 -6.95 -7.65 2.73
N ILE A 4 -5.71 -7.32 2.44
CA ILE A 4 -5.34 -6.04 1.81
C ILE A 4 -5.90 -5.99 0.38
N ALA A 5 -5.72 -7.06 -0.38
CA ALA A 5 -6.21 -7.12 -1.76
C ALA A 5 -7.72 -7.00 -1.82
N ASN A 6 -8.44 -7.69 -0.94
CA ASN A 6 -9.89 -7.61 -0.88
C ASN A 6 -10.37 -6.21 -0.52
N TYR A 7 -9.67 -5.55 0.39
CA TYR A 7 -10.01 -4.19 0.77
C TYR A 7 -9.83 -3.23 -0.42
N PHE A 8 -8.73 -3.35 -1.16
CA PHE A 8 -8.46 -2.46 -2.29
C PHE A 8 -9.44 -2.62 -3.44
N ARG A 9 -10.14 -3.74 -3.54
CA ARG A 9 -11.16 -3.93 -4.57
C ARG A 9 -12.28 -2.90 -4.46
N THR A 10 -12.52 -2.37 -3.26
CA THR A 10 -13.58 -1.39 -3.02
C THR A 10 -13.04 0.04 -2.97
N GLN A 11 -11.75 0.24 -3.23
CA GLN A 11 -11.10 1.54 -3.12
C GLN A 11 -10.65 2.04 -4.49
N PRO A 12 -10.43 3.36 -4.66
CA PRO A 12 -9.95 3.91 -5.92
C PRO A 12 -8.44 3.69 -6.09
N VAL A 13 -8.05 2.44 -6.20
CA VAL A 13 -6.66 2.00 -6.32
C VAL A 13 -6.54 1.10 -7.55
N LEU A 14 -5.54 1.34 -8.39
CA LEU A 14 -5.29 0.53 -9.58
C LEU A 14 -4.33 -0.62 -9.31
N LYS A 15 -3.29 -0.38 -8.55
CA LYS A 15 -2.29 -1.38 -8.19
C LYS A 15 -1.78 -1.10 -6.78
N ALA A 16 -1.31 -2.13 -6.12
CA ALA A 16 -0.67 -1.99 -4.82
C ALA A 16 0.42 -3.04 -4.65
N TRP A 17 1.49 -2.65 -3.99
CA TRP A 17 2.63 -3.52 -3.69
C TRP A 17 2.95 -3.43 -2.22
N LEU A 18 3.39 -4.55 -1.66
CA LEU A 18 3.97 -4.62 -0.33
C LEU A 18 5.49 -4.44 -0.47
N PHE A 19 6.09 -3.62 0.37
CA PHE A 19 7.54 -3.45 0.36
C PHE A 19 8.06 -3.30 1.79
N GLY A 20 9.37 -3.05 1.95
CA GLY A 20 9.98 -2.95 3.26
C GLY A 20 10.17 -4.30 3.93
N SER A 21 10.14 -4.33 5.26
CA SER A 21 10.45 -5.54 6.02
C SER A 21 9.48 -6.68 5.74
N TYR A 22 8.21 -6.40 5.53
CA TYR A 22 7.23 -7.45 5.20
C TYR A 22 7.52 -8.09 3.85
N ALA A 23 7.94 -7.30 2.86
CA ALA A 23 8.28 -7.84 1.55
C ALA A 23 9.54 -8.70 1.60
N ARG A 24 10.48 -8.36 2.48
CA ARG A 24 11.73 -9.11 2.63
C ARG A 24 11.63 -10.28 3.60
N GLY A 25 10.49 -10.46 4.26
CA GLY A 25 10.34 -11.52 5.25
C GLY A 25 11.09 -11.24 6.56
N GLU A 26 11.40 -9.98 6.82
CA GLU A 26 12.16 -9.56 8.00
C GLU A 26 11.28 -8.90 9.06
N GLN A 27 9.97 -9.03 8.94
CA GLN A 27 9.03 -8.37 9.85
C GLN A 27 9.16 -8.88 11.28
N THR A 28 8.93 -7.97 12.21
CA THR A 28 8.83 -8.25 13.64
C THR A 28 7.45 -7.80 14.13
N PRO A 29 7.05 -8.12 15.36
CA PRO A 29 5.77 -7.62 15.88
C PRO A 29 5.64 -6.10 15.88
N GLU A 30 6.76 -5.37 15.87
CA GLU A 30 6.75 -3.91 15.84
C GLU A 30 6.92 -3.34 14.42
N SER A 31 7.05 -4.17 13.40
CA SER A 31 7.24 -3.70 12.02
C SER A 31 5.97 -3.05 11.48
N ASP A 32 6.15 -1.95 10.75
CA ASP A 32 5.07 -1.32 10.02
C ASP A 32 4.82 -2.05 8.70
N VAL A 33 3.60 -2.01 8.23
CA VAL A 33 3.26 -2.53 6.91
C VAL A 33 3.40 -1.41 5.90
N ASP A 34 4.34 -1.52 4.98
CA ASP A 34 4.61 -0.51 3.98
C ASP A 34 3.93 -0.88 2.66
N ILE A 35 3.02 -0.03 2.19
CA ILE A 35 2.25 -0.28 0.98
C ILE A 35 2.45 0.86 0.00
N LEU A 36 2.89 0.51 -1.20
CA LEU A 36 3.02 1.44 -2.32
C LEU A 36 1.83 1.19 -3.24
N PHE A 37 1.15 2.25 -3.69
CA PHE A 37 -0.02 2.06 -4.53
C PHE A 37 -0.17 3.14 -5.60
N VAL A 38 -0.92 2.80 -6.65
CA VAL A 38 -1.27 3.72 -7.73
C VAL A 38 -2.74 4.11 -7.54
N PRO A 39 -3.04 5.37 -7.24
CA PRO A 39 -4.44 5.80 -7.09
C PRO A 39 -5.14 5.82 -8.45
N ASP A 40 -6.44 5.52 -8.46
CA ASP A 40 -7.28 5.61 -9.65
C ASP A 40 -7.79 7.03 -9.79
N LYS A 41 -7.12 7.83 -10.60
CA LYS A 41 -7.45 9.24 -10.78
C LYS A 41 -8.71 9.47 -11.60
N SER A 42 -9.25 8.41 -12.21
CA SER A 42 -10.55 8.52 -12.89
C SER A 42 -11.69 8.59 -11.88
N LYS A 43 -11.42 8.26 -10.63
CA LYS A 43 -12.35 8.39 -9.52
C LYS A 43 -11.87 9.49 -8.59
N HIS A 44 -12.77 9.98 -7.75
CA HIS A 44 -12.41 11.02 -6.80
C HIS A 44 -11.46 10.45 -5.74
N PHE A 45 -10.22 10.91 -5.76
CA PHE A 45 -9.21 10.52 -4.78
C PHE A 45 -8.66 11.77 -4.09
N SER A 46 -8.91 11.89 -2.81
CA SER A 46 -8.52 13.06 -2.01
C SER A 46 -7.73 12.62 -0.79
N LEU A 47 -7.26 13.60 -0.01
CA LEU A 47 -6.61 13.32 1.26
C LEU A 47 -7.56 12.63 2.24
N PHE A 48 -8.84 12.91 2.15
CA PHE A 48 -9.85 12.22 2.96
C PHE A 48 -9.93 10.74 2.59
N THR A 49 -9.85 10.43 1.30
CA THR A 49 -9.83 9.05 0.83
C THR A 49 -8.60 8.32 1.36
N LEU A 50 -7.45 8.96 1.27
CA LEU A 50 -6.19 8.38 1.77
C LEU A 50 -6.26 8.16 3.28
N GLY A 51 -6.75 9.14 4.02
CA GLY A 51 -6.89 9.03 5.47
C GLY A 51 -7.82 7.91 5.88
N GLY A 52 -8.94 7.75 5.15
CA GLY A 52 -9.89 6.66 5.40
C GLY A 52 -9.27 5.31 5.14
N MET A 53 -8.51 5.17 4.05
CA MET A 53 -7.80 3.93 3.74
C MET A 53 -6.77 3.59 4.81
N TYR A 54 -6.04 4.58 5.29
CA TYR A 54 -5.05 4.41 6.34
C TYR A 54 -5.70 3.84 7.61
N GLU A 55 -6.78 4.48 8.07
CA GLU A 55 -7.47 4.04 9.27
C GLU A 55 -8.08 2.66 9.11
N ASP A 56 -8.69 2.38 7.96
CA ASP A 56 -9.30 1.08 7.69
C ASP A 56 -8.25 -0.03 7.69
N LEU A 57 -7.13 0.17 7.02
CA LEU A 57 -6.08 -0.84 6.95
C LEU A 57 -5.42 -1.05 8.31
N LYS A 58 -5.22 0.02 9.05
CA LYS A 58 -4.66 -0.06 10.40
C LYS A 58 -5.54 -0.92 11.29
N GLU A 59 -6.85 -0.72 11.21
CA GLU A 59 -7.82 -1.50 11.98
C GLU A 59 -7.86 -2.95 11.52
N LEU A 60 -7.88 -3.19 10.21
CA LEU A 60 -7.91 -4.54 9.66
C LEU A 60 -6.67 -5.35 9.99
N LEU A 61 -5.51 -4.72 9.96
CA LEU A 61 -4.23 -5.40 10.16
C LEU A 61 -3.77 -5.39 11.60
N GLY A 62 -4.31 -4.51 12.43
CA GLY A 62 -3.94 -4.42 13.84
C GLY A 62 -2.53 -3.90 14.07
N CYS A 63 -1.96 -3.16 13.11
CA CYS A 63 -0.61 -2.61 13.23
C CYS A 63 -0.51 -1.32 12.43
N GLU A 64 0.59 -0.60 12.59
CA GLU A 64 0.83 0.63 11.84
C GLU A 64 1.02 0.32 10.36
N VAL A 65 0.51 1.21 9.51
CA VAL A 65 0.56 1.06 8.06
C VAL A 65 1.08 2.35 7.47
N ASP A 66 2.00 2.25 6.51
CA ASP A 66 2.44 3.38 5.71
C ASP A 66 1.89 3.23 4.30
N LEU A 67 1.08 4.19 3.87
CA LEU A 67 0.52 4.24 2.53
C LEU A 67 1.25 5.29 1.72
N ILE A 68 1.92 4.87 0.66
CA ILE A 68 2.73 5.76 -0.17
C ILE A 68 2.25 5.64 -1.62
N THR A 69 1.96 6.79 -2.23
CA THR A 69 1.61 6.81 -3.66
C THR A 69 2.87 6.68 -4.51
N VAL A 70 2.71 6.10 -5.71
CA VAL A 70 3.79 5.94 -6.68
C VAL A 70 4.33 7.32 -7.03
N GLY A 71 4.57 8.19 -6.93
CA GLY A 71 5.14 9.49 -7.20
C GLY A 71 5.64 10.18 -5.96
N GLY A 72 5.33 9.60 -4.78
CA GLY A 72 5.70 10.21 -3.52
C GLY A 72 7.02 9.74 -2.94
N LEU A 73 7.64 8.72 -3.54
CA LEU A 73 8.90 8.19 -3.05
C LEU A 73 10.07 9.06 -3.46
N LEU A 74 11.01 9.22 -2.56
CA LEU A 74 12.30 9.85 -2.87
C LEU A 74 13.07 8.91 -3.81
N PRO A 75 13.94 9.46 -4.70
CA PRO A 75 14.64 8.61 -5.70
C PRO A 75 15.39 7.42 -5.10
N PHE A 76 16.08 7.59 -3.99
CA PHE A 76 16.83 6.49 -3.38
C PHE A 76 15.91 5.45 -2.74
N ALA A 77 14.80 5.87 -2.17
CA ALA A 77 13.81 4.97 -1.59
C ALA A 77 13.06 4.21 -2.69
N LYS A 78 12.81 4.87 -3.82
CA LYS A 78 12.15 4.26 -4.96
C LYS A 78 12.94 3.08 -5.51
N GLU A 79 14.26 3.20 -5.59
CA GLU A 79 15.11 2.13 -6.08
C GLU A 79 15.01 0.90 -5.19
N GLY A 80 15.04 1.08 -3.88
CA GLY A 80 14.87 -0.02 -2.93
C GLY A 80 13.49 -0.64 -3.03
N ALA A 81 12.45 0.18 -3.14
CA ALA A 81 11.08 -0.32 -3.26
C ALA A 81 10.88 -1.12 -4.55
N GLU A 82 11.47 -0.66 -5.67
CA GLU A 82 11.38 -1.38 -6.94
C GLU A 82 12.01 -2.77 -6.85
N ARG A 83 13.11 -2.90 -6.10
CA ARG A 83 13.82 -4.17 -5.98
C ARG A 83 13.08 -5.15 -5.09
N ASP A 84 12.48 -4.68 -3.99
CA ASP A 84 11.92 -5.54 -2.95
C ASP A 84 10.40 -5.70 -3.02
N LYS A 85 9.70 -4.91 -3.82
CA LYS A 85 8.25 -4.86 -3.79
C LYS A 85 7.60 -6.16 -4.29
N ILE A 86 6.47 -6.49 -3.66
CA ILE A 86 5.67 -7.66 -4.03
C ILE A 86 4.28 -7.15 -4.44
N LEU A 87 3.83 -7.49 -5.65
CA LEU A 87 2.50 -7.10 -6.12
C LEU A 87 1.45 -7.83 -5.30
N ILE A 88 0.54 -7.08 -4.66
CA ILE A 88 -0.52 -7.67 -3.85
C ILE A 88 -1.91 -7.37 -4.39
N TYR A 89 -2.06 -6.41 -5.31
CA TYR A 89 -3.34 -6.07 -5.90
C TYR A 89 -3.14 -5.42 -7.26
N GLU A 90 -3.93 -5.84 -8.23
CA GLU A 90 -3.96 -5.21 -9.55
C GLU A 90 -5.40 -5.28 -10.08
N ARG A 91 -5.93 -4.12 -10.48
CA ARG A 91 -7.28 -4.07 -11.04
C ARG A 91 -7.24 -4.40 -12.53
N ASN A 92 -8.06 -5.35 -12.94
CA ASN A 92 -8.23 -5.68 -14.35
C ASN A 92 -9.39 -4.88 -14.92
N HIS A 93 -9.19 -4.37 -16.12
CA HIS A 93 -10.24 -3.64 -16.86
C HIS A 93 -10.78 -4.49 -17.99
#